data_1bd513782c485965f536082292e8dbca
#
_entry.id   1bd513782c485965f536082292e8dbca
#
_cell.length_a   1.000
_cell.length_b   1.000
_cell.length_c   1.000
_cell.angle_alpha   90.00
_cell.angle_beta   90.00
_cell.angle_gamma   90.00
#
_symmetry.space_group_name_H-M   'P 1'
#
loop_
_entity.id
_entity.type
_entity.pdbx_description
1 polymer ?
#
loop_
_entity_poly.entity_id
_entity_poly.type
_entity_poly.pdbx_seq_one_letter_code
_entity_poly.pdbx_strand_id
1 'polypeptide(L)'
;AATARGNAFAATADNPSAIYYNPAGITQLEGHQFSIGVYSVSLNSEFKSSTGAKFNTQDEVNFVPQLYYTYSPTNIPLSFGFGLYSPFGLGLEWPDNTPFRTLAKEGRISYVTLNPVVAWKILPSLSIAAGPTVNFSKATLSRGLGVPGDEFKFKGDDVAMGFNVGVRWQPAPEHAFGLNYRSATSFDYSGTVSYTYAGSARGSATFDFPQNIVAGYSFRP
;
A
#
# COMPACT_ATOMS: atom_id res chain seq x y z
N ALA A 1 -11.23 1.00 11.75
CA ALA A 1 -12.52 0.41 11.39
C ALA A 1 -12.36 -0.70 10.34
N ALA A 2 -11.76 -0.43 9.17
CA ALA A 2 -11.62 -1.40 8.08
C ALA A 2 -10.80 -2.64 8.49
N THR A 3 -9.66 -2.45 9.13
CA THR A 3 -8.78 -3.54 9.61
C THR A 3 -9.50 -4.48 10.58
N ALA A 4 -10.32 -3.94 11.49
CA ALA A 4 -11.12 -4.72 12.43
C ALA A 4 -12.23 -5.56 11.76
N ARG A 5 -12.55 -5.26 10.49
CA ARG A 5 -13.50 -6.00 9.65
C ARG A 5 -12.79 -6.89 8.61
N GLY A 6 -11.52 -7.21 8.81
CA GLY A 6 -10.73 -7.97 7.83
C GLY A 6 -10.65 -7.26 6.46
N ASN A 7 -10.66 -5.92 6.44
CA ASN A 7 -10.70 -5.06 5.25
C ASN A 7 -12.01 -5.15 4.42
N ALA A 8 -13.07 -5.79 4.92
CA ALA A 8 -14.39 -5.80 4.30
C ALA A 8 -15.06 -4.41 4.43
N PHE A 9 -14.62 -3.44 3.63
CA PHE A 9 -15.00 -2.04 3.77
C PHE A 9 -15.50 -1.38 2.48
N ALA A 10 -15.37 -2.02 1.32
CA ALA A 10 -15.72 -1.43 0.03
C ALA A 10 -17.20 -0.99 -0.11
N ALA A 11 -18.13 -1.70 0.53
CA ALA A 11 -19.56 -1.35 0.51
C ALA A 11 -19.96 -0.34 1.59
N THR A 12 -19.37 -0.42 2.79
CA THR A 12 -19.65 0.52 3.89
C THR A 12 -18.98 1.87 3.67
N ALA A 13 -17.67 1.90 3.50
CA ALA A 13 -16.83 3.05 3.13
C ALA A 13 -17.27 4.36 3.81
N ASP A 14 -17.52 4.32 5.13
CA ASP A 14 -18.22 5.34 5.92
C ASP A 14 -17.28 6.20 6.80
N ASN A 15 -16.02 6.34 6.40
CA ASN A 15 -15.07 7.24 7.03
C ASN A 15 -14.00 7.68 6.02
N PRO A 16 -13.11 8.65 6.32
CA PRO A 16 -12.15 9.21 5.35
C PRO A 16 -11.21 8.19 4.69
N SER A 17 -10.93 7.04 5.32
CA SER A 17 -10.14 5.98 4.69
C SER A 17 -10.85 5.31 3.49
N ALA A 18 -12.12 5.64 3.24
CA ALA A 18 -12.84 5.27 2.02
C ALA A 18 -12.06 5.65 0.76
N ILE A 19 -11.25 6.71 0.77
CA ILE A 19 -10.36 7.07 -0.35
C ILE A 19 -9.52 5.87 -0.81
N TYR A 20 -9.07 5.05 0.13
CA TYR A 20 -8.33 3.82 -0.16
C TYR A 20 -9.24 2.65 -0.55
N TYR A 21 -10.32 2.41 0.21
CA TYR A 21 -11.13 1.19 0.09
C TYR A 21 -12.21 1.27 -1.00
N ASN A 22 -12.85 2.41 -1.16
CA ASN A 22 -13.82 2.75 -2.20
C ASN A 22 -14.07 4.26 -2.16
N PRO A 23 -13.44 5.03 -3.03
CA PRO A 23 -13.54 6.50 -3.00
C PRO A 23 -14.96 7.05 -3.18
N ALA A 24 -15.87 6.28 -3.79
CA ALA A 24 -17.28 6.70 -3.89
C ALA A 24 -17.97 6.82 -2.51
N GLY A 25 -17.43 6.17 -1.49
CA GLY A 25 -17.96 6.24 -0.12
C GLY A 25 -17.81 7.61 0.54
N ILE A 26 -16.90 8.49 0.08
CA ILE A 26 -16.75 9.82 0.68
C ILE A 26 -17.95 10.73 0.51
N THR A 27 -18.87 10.43 -0.42
CA THR A 27 -20.14 11.15 -0.59
C THR A 27 -21.11 11.00 0.60
N GLN A 28 -20.82 10.11 1.54
CA GLN A 28 -21.55 9.92 2.78
C GLN A 28 -21.07 10.83 3.92
N LEU A 29 -19.89 11.46 3.74
CA LEU A 29 -19.21 12.23 4.78
C LEU A 29 -19.51 13.70 4.57
N GLU A 30 -20.35 14.28 5.44
CA GLU A 30 -20.71 15.69 5.34
C GLU A 30 -19.60 16.60 5.89
N GLY A 31 -19.46 17.77 5.27
CA GLY A 31 -18.51 18.80 5.68
C GLY A 31 -17.06 18.35 5.57
N HIS A 32 -16.24 18.78 6.51
CA HIS A 32 -14.81 18.47 6.57
C HIS A 32 -14.57 17.29 7.51
N GLN A 33 -13.94 16.23 7.01
CA GLN A 33 -13.54 15.08 7.82
C GLN A 33 -12.05 14.85 7.68
N PHE A 34 -11.38 14.56 8.77
CA PHE A 34 -9.94 14.31 8.82
C PHE A 34 -9.65 13.04 9.61
N SER A 35 -8.74 12.23 9.12
CA SER A 35 -8.27 11.02 9.80
C SER A 35 -6.76 10.89 9.64
N ILE A 36 -6.07 10.72 10.75
CA ILE A 36 -4.63 10.41 10.78
C ILE A 36 -4.41 9.15 11.61
N GLY A 37 -3.46 8.34 11.21
CA GLY A 37 -3.09 7.13 11.92
C GLY A 37 -1.70 6.65 11.55
N VAL A 38 -1.16 5.77 12.37
CA VAL A 38 0.09 5.07 12.12
C VAL A 38 -0.12 3.60 12.45
N TYR A 39 0.18 2.72 11.50
CA TYR A 39 0.33 1.31 11.81
C TYR A 39 1.76 1.04 12.25
N SER A 40 1.91 0.33 13.37
CA SER A 40 3.18 -0.25 13.79
C SER A 40 3.14 -1.73 13.44
N VAL A 41 4.04 -2.16 12.58
CA VAL A 41 4.12 -3.55 12.10
C VAL A 41 5.45 -4.13 12.56
N SER A 42 5.39 -5.09 13.45
CA SER A 42 6.55 -5.91 13.85
C SER A 42 6.51 -7.23 13.11
N LEU A 43 7.59 -7.54 12.41
CA LEU A 43 7.75 -8.78 11.67
C LEU A 43 8.91 -9.57 12.24
N ASN A 44 8.65 -10.83 12.49
CA ASN A 44 9.67 -11.83 12.81
C ASN A 44 9.39 -13.08 11.98
N SER A 45 10.39 -13.56 11.26
CA SER A 45 10.30 -14.79 10.48
C SER A 45 11.38 -15.75 10.88
N GLU A 46 11.04 -17.00 11.11
CA GLU A 46 11.98 -18.10 11.42
C GLU A 46 12.16 -18.98 10.18
N PHE A 47 13.39 -19.22 9.80
CA PHE A 47 13.77 -20.29 8.87
C PHE A 47 14.36 -21.46 9.65
N LYS A 48 13.82 -22.65 9.44
CA LYS A 48 14.33 -23.89 10.01
C LYS A 48 14.95 -24.74 8.90
N SER A 49 16.24 -25.01 9.01
CA SER A 49 16.94 -25.87 8.05
C SER A 49 16.55 -27.35 8.19
N SER A 50 16.86 -28.15 7.19
CA SER A 50 16.69 -29.62 7.24
C SER A 50 17.49 -30.30 8.37
N THR A 51 18.57 -29.67 8.83
CA THR A 51 19.39 -30.15 9.96
C THR A 51 18.85 -29.71 11.32
N GLY A 52 17.74 -28.94 11.35
CA GLY A 52 17.11 -28.43 12.57
C GLY A 52 17.66 -27.08 13.07
N ALA A 53 18.68 -26.51 12.42
CA ALA A 53 19.16 -25.18 12.78
C ALA A 53 18.12 -24.11 12.46
N LYS A 54 17.97 -23.13 13.37
CA LYS A 54 17.00 -22.05 13.30
C LYS A 54 17.69 -20.72 13.07
N PHE A 55 17.13 -19.90 12.20
CA PHE A 55 17.57 -18.55 11.90
C PHE A 55 16.37 -17.62 11.92
N ASN A 56 16.45 -16.54 12.67
CA ASN A 56 15.39 -15.51 12.73
C ASN A 56 15.84 -14.28 11.97
N THR A 57 14.87 -13.58 11.37
CA THR A 57 15.10 -12.21 10.87
C THR A 57 15.47 -11.29 12.01
N GLN A 58 16.11 -10.16 11.69
CA GLN A 58 16.30 -9.09 12.67
C GLN A 58 14.93 -8.54 13.09
N ASP A 59 14.79 -8.20 14.38
CA ASP A 59 13.58 -7.59 14.90
C ASP A 59 13.48 -6.15 14.39
N GLU A 60 12.48 -5.88 13.57
CA GLU A 60 12.22 -4.55 13.05
C GLU A 60 10.78 -4.14 13.34
N VAL A 61 10.62 -2.88 13.71
CA VAL A 61 9.31 -2.22 13.79
C VAL A 61 9.20 -1.21 12.67
N ASN A 62 8.28 -1.47 11.75
CA ASN A 62 7.98 -0.59 10.64
C ASN A 62 6.77 0.28 10.96
N PHE A 63 6.90 1.59 10.77
CA PHE A 63 5.81 2.55 10.95
C PHE A 63 5.24 2.94 9.59
N VAL A 64 3.93 2.74 9.42
CA VAL A 64 3.20 3.05 8.20
C VAL A 64 2.21 4.17 8.48
N PRO A 65 2.58 5.42 8.21
CA PRO A 65 1.69 6.56 8.42
C PRO A 65 0.58 6.58 7.36
N GLN A 66 -0.58 7.08 7.78
CA GLN A 66 -1.71 7.34 6.89
C GLN A 66 -2.41 8.63 7.27
N LEU A 67 -2.86 9.34 6.27
CA LEU A 67 -3.63 10.57 6.42
C LEU A 67 -4.72 10.60 5.36
N TYR A 68 -5.93 10.95 5.77
CA TYR A 68 -7.05 11.13 4.87
C TYR A 68 -7.79 12.41 5.23
N TYR A 69 -8.19 13.13 4.22
CA TYR A 69 -9.03 14.31 4.33
C TYR A 69 -10.16 14.23 3.31
N THR A 70 -11.37 14.59 3.71
CA THR A 70 -12.53 14.67 2.82
C THR A 70 -13.27 15.98 3.05
N TYR A 71 -13.85 16.48 1.98
CA TYR A 71 -14.73 17.64 2.01
C TYR A 71 -15.95 17.42 1.10
N SER A 72 -17.12 17.45 1.68
CA SER A 72 -18.40 17.32 0.96
C SER A 72 -19.27 18.53 1.26
N PRO A 73 -19.33 19.52 0.33
CA PRO A 73 -20.24 20.65 0.42
C PRO A 73 -21.69 20.19 0.38
N THR A 74 -22.56 20.85 1.13
CA THR A 74 -23.99 20.49 1.18
C THR A 74 -24.82 20.99 -0.01
N ASN A 75 -24.28 21.94 -0.77
CA ASN A 75 -24.96 22.62 -1.88
C ASN A 75 -24.69 22.03 -3.27
N ILE A 76 -23.76 21.07 -3.36
CA ILE A 76 -23.43 20.37 -4.63
C ILE A 76 -23.28 18.87 -4.38
N PRO A 77 -23.59 18.03 -5.37
CA PRO A 77 -23.48 16.57 -5.22
C PRO A 77 -22.06 16.04 -5.42
N LEU A 78 -21.04 16.84 -5.15
CA LEU A 78 -19.62 16.49 -5.30
C LEU A 78 -18.96 16.42 -3.93
N SER A 79 -18.03 15.48 -3.79
CA SER A 79 -17.16 15.35 -2.63
C SER A 79 -15.71 15.26 -3.11
N PHE A 80 -14.81 15.84 -2.36
CA PHE A 80 -13.37 15.89 -2.64
C PHE A 80 -12.64 15.16 -1.55
N GLY A 81 -11.61 14.43 -1.92
CA GLY A 81 -10.77 13.71 -0.97
C GLY A 81 -9.30 13.80 -1.30
N PHE A 82 -8.48 13.66 -0.28
CA PHE A 82 -7.03 13.53 -0.41
C PHE A 82 -6.54 12.47 0.57
N GLY A 83 -5.83 11.47 0.06
CA GLY A 83 -5.22 10.40 0.84
C GLY A 83 -3.70 10.35 0.69
N LEU A 84 -3.01 10.12 1.81
CA LEU A 84 -1.62 9.70 1.87
C LEU A 84 -1.58 8.39 2.63
N TYR A 85 -1.10 7.33 1.98
CA TYR A 85 -1.10 5.98 2.54
C TYR A 85 -0.07 5.08 1.85
N SER A 86 0.17 3.91 2.42
CA SER A 86 1.09 2.90 1.86
C SER A 86 0.31 1.61 1.58
N PRO A 87 -0.06 1.34 0.31
CA PRO A 87 -0.81 0.14 -0.05
C PRO A 87 0.05 -1.13 -0.04
N PHE A 88 1.34 -0.96 -0.24
CA PHE A 88 2.36 -2.00 -0.24
C PHE A 88 3.56 -1.52 0.58
N GLY A 89 4.45 -2.43 0.89
CA GLY A 89 5.70 -2.12 1.56
C GLY A 89 5.95 -3.08 2.70
N LEU A 90 7.16 -3.60 2.73
CA LEU A 90 7.64 -4.45 3.80
C LEU A 90 9.15 -4.53 3.73
N GLY A 91 9.79 -4.84 4.86
CA GLY A 91 11.21 -5.10 4.94
C GLY A 91 11.48 -6.33 5.78
N LEU A 92 12.45 -7.12 5.33
CA LEU A 92 13.04 -8.22 6.07
C LEU A 92 14.56 -8.13 5.96
N GLU A 93 15.26 -8.38 7.04
CA GLU A 93 16.71 -8.56 7.02
C GLU A 93 17.10 -9.83 7.79
N TRP A 94 17.93 -10.66 7.16
CA TRP A 94 18.48 -11.88 7.74
C TRP A 94 19.89 -11.64 8.25
N PRO A 95 20.32 -12.33 9.33
CA PRO A 95 21.69 -12.31 9.79
C PRO A 95 22.66 -12.83 8.72
N ASP A 96 23.90 -12.37 8.78
CA ASP A 96 24.94 -12.73 7.79
C ASP A 96 25.37 -14.20 7.83
N ASN A 97 25.07 -14.91 8.92
CA ASN A 97 25.43 -16.33 9.13
C ASN A 97 24.37 -17.32 8.61
N THR A 98 23.38 -16.88 7.83
CA THR A 98 22.38 -17.80 7.29
C THR A 98 22.93 -18.65 6.14
N PRO A 99 22.49 -19.92 6.00
CA PRO A 99 22.96 -20.79 4.93
C PRO A 99 22.53 -20.34 3.52
N PHE A 100 21.55 -19.45 3.45
CA PHE A 100 21.03 -18.88 2.20
C PHE A 100 21.43 -17.42 1.99
N ARG A 101 22.44 -16.91 2.69
CA ARG A 101 22.88 -15.50 2.56
C ARG A 101 23.21 -15.09 1.11
N THR A 102 23.65 -16.05 0.30
CA THR A 102 23.97 -15.81 -1.13
C THR A 102 22.75 -15.69 -2.01
N LEU A 103 21.58 -16.08 -1.53
CA LEU A 103 20.30 -15.92 -2.23
C LEU A 103 19.62 -14.62 -1.82
N ALA A 104 19.48 -14.37 -0.51
CA ALA A 104 18.82 -13.20 0.03
C ALA A 104 19.35 -12.88 1.42
N LYS A 105 19.60 -11.60 1.69
CA LYS A 105 19.96 -11.07 3.00
C LYS A 105 18.98 -9.96 3.43
N GLU A 106 18.80 -8.94 2.60
CA GLU A 106 17.82 -7.87 2.85
C GLU A 106 16.90 -7.71 1.63
N GLY A 107 15.62 -7.60 1.90
CA GLY A 107 14.62 -7.17 0.92
C GLY A 107 13.73 -6.14 1.58
N ARG A 108 13.74 -4.91 1.10
CA ARG A 108 12.92 -3.82 1.63
C ARG A 108 12.33 -3.03 0.49
N ILE A 109 11.01 -2.84 0.53
CA ILE A 109 10.28 -1.94 -0.36
C ILE A 109 9.47 -0.99 0.51
N SER A 110 9.66 0.32 0.29
CA SER A 110 8.83 1.38 0.81
C SER A 110 7.96 1.92 -0.32
N TYR A 111 6.67 2.06 -0.11
CA TYR A 111 5.71 2.53 -1.11
C TYR A 111 4.77 3.52 -0.44
N VAL A 112 4.70 4.75 -0.95
CA VAL A 112 3.82 5.81 -0.46
C VAL A 112 3.00 6.35 -1.62
N THR A 113 1.70 6.47 -1.43
CA THR A 113 0.74 6.98 -2.41
C THR A 113 0.16 8.31 -1.97
N LEU A 114 0.15 9.28 -2.87
CA LEU A 114 -0.71 10.47 -2.83
C LEU A 114 -1.90 10.24 -3.75
N ASN A 115 -3.11 10.41 -3.24
CA ASN A 115 -4.34 10.11 -3.98
C ASN A 115 -5.39 11.20 -3.76
N PRO A 116 -5.40 12.26 -4.58
CA PRO A 116 -6.56 13.12 -4.69
C PRO A 116 -7.71 12.38 -5.38
N VAL A 117 -8.94 12.56 -4.91
CA VAL A 117 -10.14 11.93 -5.48
C VAL A 117 -11.30 12.92 -5.56
N VAL A 118 -12.13 12.72 -6.56
CA VAL A 118 -13.44 13.38 -6.69
C VAL A 118 -14.50 12.30 -6.74
N ALA A 119 -15.54 12.47 -5.92
CA ALA A 119 -16.71 11.59 -5.91
C ALA A 119 -17.95 12.39 -6.27
N TRP A 120 -18.85 11.75 -7.01
CA TRP A 120 -20.11 12.33 -7.46
C TRP A 120 -21.28 11.46 -7.03
N LYS A 121 -22.20 12.06 -6.28
CA LYS A 121 -23.48 11.45 -5.89
C LYS A 121 -24.50 11.66 -7.01
N ILE A 122 -24.54 10.72 -7.96
CA ILE A 122 -25.38 10.79 -9.17
C ILE A 122 -26.87 10.70 -8.79
N LEU A 123 -27.17 9.79 -7.85
CA LEU A 123 -28.50 9.59 -7.27
C LEU A 123 -28.35 9.52 -5.74
N PRO A 124 -29.43 9.70 -4.98
CA PRO A 124 -29.38 9.49 -3.53
C PRO A 124 -28.83 8.12 -3.13
N SER A 125 -29.04 7.11 -3.99
CA SER A 125 -28.59 5.72 -3.78
C SER A 125 -27.30 5.34 -4.52
N LEU A 126 -26.78 6.19 -5.44
CA LEU A 126 -25.65 5.82 -6.29
C LEU A 126 -24.59 6.90 -6.32
N SER A 127 -23.37 6.52 -5.99
CA SER A 127 -22.18 7.37 -6.08
C SER A 127 -21.08 6.70 -6.90
N ILE A 128 -20.32 7.50 -7.64
CA ILE A 128 -19.11 7.10 -8.34
C ILE A 128 -17.96 7.99 -7.91
N ALA A 129 -16.74 7.53 -8.06
CA ALA A 129 -15.55 8.34 -7.79
C ALA A 129 -14.38 7.90 -8.65
N ALA A 130 -13.45 8.82 -8.87
CA ALA A 130 -12.17 8.53 -9.48
C ALA A 130 -11.10 9.46 -8.92
N GLY A 131 -9.83 9.03 -8.99
CA GLY A 131 -8.69 9.84 -8.65
C GLY A 131 -7.39 9.28 -9.21
N PRO A 132 -6.45 10.15 -9.64
CA PRO A 132 -5.10 9.73 -9.94
C PRO A 132 -4.37 9.32 -8.65
N THR A 133 -3.37 8.47 -8.79
CA THR A 133 -2.41 8.15 -7.72
C THR A 133 -1.01 8.50 -8.19
N VAL A 134 -0.26 9.20 -7.34
CA VAL A 134 1.18 9.41 -7.51
C VAL A 134 1.87 8.54 -6.47
N ASN A 135 2.67 7.61 -6.93
CA ASN A 135 3.23 6.54 -6.13
C ASN A 135 4.75 6.69 -6.07
N PHE A 136 5.29 6.86 -4.88
CA PHE A 136 6.73 6.96 -4.60
C PHE A 136 7.18 5.63 -4.03
N SER A 137 8.22 5.05 -4.61
CA SER A 137 8.76 3.80 -4.09
C SER A 137 10.27 3.82 -3.97
N LYS A 138 10.79 3.13 -2.93
CA LYS A 138 12.21 2.88 -2.73
C LYS A 138 12.40 1.39 -2.50
N ALA A 139 13.41 0.82 -3.16
CA ALA A 139 13.78 -0.57 -3.02
C ALA A 139 15.22 -0.69 -2.51
N THR A 140 15.43 -1.58 -1.52
CA THR A 140 16.74 -2.02 -1.09
C THR A 140 16.75 -3.54 -1.14
N LEU A 141 17.68 -4.09 -1.91
CA LEU A 141 17.87 -5.53 -2.05
C LEU A 141 19.33 -5.85 -1.77
N SER A 142 19.61 -6.84 -0.91
CA SER A 142 20.96 -7.30 -0.72
C SER A 142 21.06 -8.83 -0.60
N ARG A 143 22.21 -9.32 -0.98
CA ARG A 143 22.62 -10.72 -0.78
C ARG A 143 24.11 -10.78 -0.48
N GLY A 144 24.50 -11.79 0.27
CA GLY A 144 25.91 -12.10 0.44
C GLY A 144 26.51 -12.68 -0.85
N LEU A 145 27.80 -12.53 -1.01
CA LEU A 145 28.59 -13.19 -2.03
C LEU A 145 29.31 -14.41 -1.43
N GLY A 146 30.18 -15.03 -2.19
CA GLY A 146 30.83 -16.29 -1.76
C GLY A 146 31.77 -16.18 -0.56
N VAL A 147 32.23 -14.97 -0.24
CA VAL A 147 33.16 -14.71 0.89
C VAL A 147 32.39 -14.09 2.04
N PRO A 148 32.55 -14.55 3.30
CA PRO A 148 31.91 -13.90 4.46
C PRO A 148 32.27 -12.41 4.54
N GLY A 149 31.24 -11.58 4.81
CA GLY A 149 31.35 -10.11 4.81
C GLY A 149 31.30 -9.45 3.44
N ASP A 150 31.36 -10.22 2.34
CA ASP A 150 31.10 -9.65 1.01
C ASP A 150 29.61 -9.61 0.69
N GLU A 151 29.17 -8.49 0.13
CA GLU A 151 27.76 -8.20 -0.11
C GLU A 151 27.55 -7.49 -1.44
N PHE A 152 26.55 -7.94 -2.17
CA PHE A 152 25.92 -7.19 -3.25
C PHE A 152 24.73 -6.43 -2.66
N LYS A 153 24.63 -5.13 -2.90
CA LYS A 153 23.51 -4.31 -2.46
C LYS A 153 23.04 -3.38 -3.57
N PHE A 154 21.76 -3.45 -3.88
CA PHE A 154 21.07 -2.52 -4.76
C PHE A 154 20.21 -1.57 -3.92
N LYS A 155 20.28 -0.27 -4.22
CA LYS A 155 19.36 0.75 -3.71
C LYS A 155 18.89 1.60 -4.86
N GLY A 156 17.58 1.71 -5.03
CA GLY A 156 16.97 2.53 -6.08
C GLY A 156 15.65 3.10 -5.63
N ASP A 157 15.21 4.12 -6.33
CA ASP A 157 13.91 4.74 -6.17
C ASP A 157 13.28 5.07 -7.51
N ASP A 158 11.95 5.24 -7.50
CA ASP A 158 11.19 5.64 -8.67
C ASP A 158 9.84 6.23 -8.27
N VAL A 159 9.19 6.92 -9.21
CA VAL A 159 7.87 7.51 -9.09
C VAL A 159 7.00 7.05 -10.24
N ALA A 160 5.89 6.40 -9.94
CA ALA A 160 4.96 5.89 -10.92
C ALA A 160 3.56 6.45 -10.71
N MET A 161 2.80 6.57 -11.80
CA MET A 161 1.42 7.04 -11.77
C MET A 161 0.44 5.89 -11.94
N GLY A 162 -0.73 6.03 -11.31
CA GLY A 162 -1.85 5.13 -11.45
C GLY A 162 -3.15 5.86 -11.20
N PHE A 163 -4.23 5.12 -11.00
CA PHE A 163 -5.54 5.68 -10.67
C PHE A 163 -6.38 4.69 -9.87
N ASN A 164 -7.40 5.22 -9.18
CA ASN A 164 -8.46 4.41 -8.61
C ASN A 164 -9.83 4.90 -9.07
N VAL A 165 -10.79 3.96 -9.11
CA VAL A 165 -12.20 4.22 -9.44
C VAL A 165 -13.06 3.46 -8.44
N GLY A 166 -14.16 4.08 -8.00
CA GLY A 166 -15.09 3.48 -7.07
C GLY A 166 -16.53 3.67 -7.48
N VAL A 167 -17.35 2.68 -7.15
CA VAL A 167 -18.82 2.75 -7.25
C VAL A 167 -19.40 2.29 -5.92
N ARG A 168 -20.38 3.03 -5.42
CA ARG A 168 -21.18 2.65 -4.26
C ARG A 168 -22.64 2.78 -4.57
N TRP A 169 -23.39 1.69 -4.39
CA TRP A 169 -24.83 1.62 -4.64
C TRP A 169 -25.56 1.12 -3.40
N GLN A 170 -26.50 1.92 -2.90
CA GLN A 170 -27.33 1.62 -1.74
C GLN A 170 -28.80 1.71 -2.13
N PRO A 171 -29.37 0.62 -2.72
CA PRO A 171 -30.77 0.62 -3.18
C PRO A 171 -31.78 0.73 -2.05
N ALA A 172 -31.44 0.29 -0.84
CA ALA A 172 -32.25 0.40 0.36
C ALA A 172 -31.35 0.71 1.55
N PRO A 173 -31.86 1.26 2.66
CA PRO A 173 -31.06 1.60 3.84
C PRO A 173 -30.24 0.42 4.37
N GLU A 174 -30.80 -0.79 4.28
CA GLU A 174 -30.22 -2.04 4.81
C GLU A 174 -29.14 -2.63 3.89
N HIS A 175 -29.17 -2.33 2.58
CA HIS A 175 -28.36 -2.99 1.56
C HIS A 175 -27.40 -2.01 0.88
N ALA A 176 -26.10 -2.25 0.95
CA ALA A 176 -25.11 -1.50 0.22
C ALA A 176 -24.15 -2.42 -0.55
N PHE A 177 -23.83 -2.01 -1.77
CA PHE A 177 -22.87 -2.65 -2.66
C PHE A 177 -21.74 -1.68 -2.96
N GLY A 178 -20.52 -2.20 -3.04
CA GLY A 178 -19.33 -1.40 -3.37
C GLY A 178 -18.45 -2.14 -4.35
N LEU A 179 -17.90 -1.39 -5.30
CA LEU A 179 -16.87 -1.86 -6.22
C LEU A 179 -15.75 -0.83 -6.23
N ASN A 180 -14.53 -1.29 -6.08
CA ASN A 180 -13.32 -0.48 -6.18
C ASN A 180 -12.34 -1.14 -7.13
N TYR A 181 -11.75 -0.34 -8.00
CA TYR A 181 -10.64 -0.72 -8.87
C TYR A 181 -9.45 0.19 -8.61
N ARG A 182 -8.28 -0.39 -8.54
CA ARG A 182 -7.00 0.31 -8.52
C ARG A 182 -6.11 -0.26 -9.60
N SER A 183 -5.52 0.62 -10.41
CA SER A 183 -4.65 0.23 -11.51
C SER A 183 -3.38 -0.48 -11.02
N ALA A 184 -2.80 -1.31 -11.88
CA ALA A 184 -1.43 -1.75 -11.73
C ALA A 184 -0.47 -0.54 -11.75
N THR A 185 0.71 -0.73 -11.18
CA THR A 185 1.78 0.27 -11.16
C THR A 185 3.11 -0.43 -11.39
N SER A 186 3.89 0.04 -12.33
CA SER A 186 5.25 -0.45 -12.58
C SER A 186 6.26 0.59 -12.15
N PHE A 187 7.31 0.17 -11.45
CA PHE A 187 8.43 1.01 -11.04
C PHE A 187 9.70 0.54 -11.73
N ASP A 188 10.36 1.47 -12.42
CA ASP A 188 11.67 1.29 -13.04
C ASP A 188 12.74 1.91 -12.14
N TYR A 189 13.05 1.24 -11.03
CA TYR A 189 14.01 1.74 -10.06
C TYR A 189 15.35 2.02 -10.70
N SER A 190 15.80 3.26 -10.58
CA SER A 190 17.15 3.68 -10.92
C SER A 190 17.95 3.94 -9.66
N GLY A 191 19.18 3.47 -9.61
CA GLY A 191 19.93 3.58 -8.38
C GLY A 191 21.37 3.12 -8.46
N THR A 192 21.88 2.64 -7.32
CA THR A 192 23.26 2.23 -7.14
C THR A 192 23.32 0.75 -6.77
N VAL A 193 24.17 0.03 -7.49
CA VAL A 193 24.65 -1.29 -7.11
C VAL A 193 25.99 -1.11 -6.44
N SER A 194 26.18 -1.68 -5.26
CA SER A 194 27.45 -1.68 -4.54
C SER A 194 27.91 -3.10 -4.22
N TYR A 195 29.22 -3.29 -4.30
CA TYR A 195 29.93 -4.51 -3.90
C TYR A 195 30.93 -4.12 -2.82
N THR A 196 31.01 -4.87 -1.76
CA THR A 196 31.86 -4.54 -0.61
C THR A 196 33.31 -4.29 -0.99
N TYR A 197 33.87 -5.10 -1.92
CA TYR A 197 35.29 -5.03 -2.32
C TYR A 197 35.51 -4.56 -3.77
N ALA A 198 34.48 -4.37 -4.56
CA ALA A 198 34.62 -4.02 -5.98
C ALA A 198 34.07 -2.63 -6.35
N GLY A 199 33.64 -1.84 -5.33
CA GLY A 199 33.12 -0.50 -5.53
C GLY A 199 31.66 -0.47 -5.89
N SER A 200 31.23 0.58 -6.60
CA SER A 200 29.83 0.79 -6.96
C SER A 200 29.64 1.19 -8.41
N ALA A 201 28.48 0.86 -8.96
CA ALA A 201 28.04 1.19 -10.32
C ALA A 201 26.56 1.62 -10.32
N ARG A 202 26.12 2.20 -11.41
CA ARG A 202 24.68 2.43 -11.66
C ARG A 202 24.00 1.10 -11.96
N GLY A 203 22.77 0.95 -11.47
CA GLY A 203 21.94 -0.22 -11.73
C GLY A 203 20.48 0.17 -11.80
N SER A 204 19.69 -0.70 -12.41
CA SER A 204 18.23 -0.56 -12.49
C SER A 204 17.55 -1.89 -12.21
N ALA A 205 16.31 -1.82 -11.76
CA ALA A 205 15.44 -2.99 -11.56
C ALA A 205 13.99 -2.58 -11.77
N THR A 206 13.21 -3.40 -12.47
CA THR A 206 11.79 -3.17 -12.64
C THR A 206 10.99 -4.05 -11.69
N PHE A 207 9.96 -3.49 -11.07
CA PHE A 207 9.04 -4.23 -10.20
C PHE A 207 7.60 -3.80 -10.44
N ASP A 208 6.75 -4.79 -10.76
CA ASP A 208 5.35 -4.59 -11.07
C ASP A 208 4.46 -4.88 -9.86
N PHE A 209 3.59 -3.94 -9.52
CA PHE A 209 2.54 -4.11 -8.53
C PHE A 209 1.20 -4.35 -9.24
N PRO A 210 0.46 -5.39 -8.85
CA PRO A 210 -0.75 -5.79 -9.56
C PRO A 210 -1.89 -4.78 -9.38
N GLN A 211 -2.79 -4.77 -10.35
CA GLN A 211 -4.10 -4.16 -10.18
C GLN A 211 -4.91 -4.87 -9.09
N ASN A 212 -5.86 -4.15 -8.51
CA ASN A 212 -6.71 -4.68 -7.46
C ASN A 212 -8.19 -4.35 -7.76
N ILE A 213 -9.05 -5.37 -7.70
CA ILE A 213 -10.50 -5.23 -7.82
C ILE A 213 -11.12 -5.78 -6.53
N VAL A 214 -11.92 -4.96 -5.87
CA VAL A 214 -12.63 -5.33 -4.65
C VAL A 214 -14.11 -5.09 -4.83
N ALA A 215 -14.91 -6.15 -4.75
CA ALA A 215 -16.35 -6.08 -4.64
C ALA A 215 -16.79 -6.35 -3.21
N GLY A 216 -17.77 -5.62 -2.71
CA GLY A 216 -18.27 -5.76 -1.36
C GLY A 216 -19.78 -5.62 -1.28
N TYR A 217 -20.36 -6.30 -0.31
CA TYR A 217 -21.76 -6.18 0.08
C TYR A 217 -21.83 -5.93 1.58
N SER A 218 -22.73 -5.08 2.01
CA SER A 218 -23.02 -4.81 3.41
C SER A 218 -24.53 -4.89 3.66
N PHE A 219 -24.89 -5.62 4.71
CA PHE A 219 -26.25 -5.69 5.23
C PHE A 219 -26.29 -5.12 6.65
N ARG A 220 -27.26 -4.22 6.89
CA ARG A 220 -27.52 -3.61 8.20
C ARG A 220 -29.00 -3.81 8.49
N PRO A 221 -29.36 -4.84 9.29
CA PRO A 221 -30.75 -5.13 9.66
C PRO A 221 -31.38 -4.03 10.51
#